data_80700ab53941a18de5fac4a257e46150
#
_entry.id   80700ab53941a18de5fac4a257e46150
#
_cell.length_a   1.000
_cell.length_b   1.000
_cell.length_c   1.000
_cell.angle_alpha   90.00
_cell.angle_beta   90.00
_cell.angle_gamma   90.00
#
_symmetry.space_group_name_H-M   'P 1'
#
loop_
_entity.id
_entity.type
_entity.pdbx_description
1 polymer ?
#
loop_
_entity_poly.entity_id
_entity_poly.type
_entity_poly.pdbx_seq_one_letter_code
_entity_poly.pdbx_strand_id
1 'polypeptide(L)'
;MCNIFETTIYGEPASKANSRKIVAFGGKPRLIKSKKARDYVDAFKKQCPTLDELIEGDVKVTIKIWYVTRRPDLDESVILDCLEGFAYKNDRQVKEKHIYHALDKENPRATIKVEKI
;
A
#
# COMPACT_ATOMS: atom_id res chain seq x y z
N MET A 1 21.82 -0.69 11.13
CA MET A 1 20.99 0.19 10.26
C MET A 1 20.34 -0.63 9.17
N CYS A 2 19.01 -0.55 9.09
CA CYS A 2 18.28 -1.20 8.00
C CYS A 2 18.16 -0.26 6.80
N ASN A 3 18.71 -0.65 5.66
CA ASN A 3 18.56 0.08 4.41
C ASN A 3 17.59 -0.60 3.46
N ILE A 4 17.06 -1.76 3.86
CA ILE A 4 16.12 -2.55 3.07
C ILE A 4 15.02 -3.06 4.00
N PHE A 5 13.77 -2.94 3.52
CA PHE A 5 12.60 -3.51 4.18
C PHE A 5 11.89 -4.40 3.17
N GLU A 6 11.55 -5.61 3.55
CA GLU A 6 10.80 -6.54 2.69
C GLU A 6 9.70 -7.19 3.49
N THR A 7 8.52 -7.31 2.89
CA THR A 7 7.41 -8.03 3.50
C THR A 7 6.41 -8.50 2.44
N THR A 8 5.55 -9.43 2.83
CA THR A 8 4.43 -9.88 2.03
C THR A 8 3.16 -9.66 2.82
N ILE A 9 2.19 -8.96 2.22
CA ILE A 9 0.90 -8.68 2.83
C ILE A 9 -0.17 -9.45 2.06
N TYR A 10 -0.88 -10.33 2.73
CA TYR A 10 -1.95 -11.13 2.12
C TYR A 10 -3.24 -10.32 2.07
N GLY A 11 -3.99 -10.53 1.00
CA GLY A 11 -5.22 -9.82 0.71
C GLY A 11 -5.10 -8.99 -0.56
N GLU A 12 -6.22 -8.61 -1.13
CA GLU A 12 -6.26 -7.80 -2.34
C GLU A 12 -6.53 -6.34 -1.98
N PRO A 13 -5.64 -5.40 -2.36
CA PRO A 13 -5.93 -3.98 -2.14
C PRO A 13 -7.09 -3.53 -3.03
N ALA A 14 -7.77 -2.46 -2.62
CA ALA A 14 -8.83 -1.88 -3.44
C ALA A 14 -8.23 -1.31 -4.72
N SER A 15 -8.98 -1.39 -5.83
CA SER A 15 -8.58 -0.70 -7.07
C SER A 15 -8.72 0.82 -6.89
N LYS A 16 -8.11 1.60 -7.78
CA LYS A 16 -8.25 3.07 -7.74
C LYS A 16 -9.71 3.50 -7.82
N ALA A 17 -10.51 2.80 -8.61
CA ALA A 17 -11.93 3.10 -8.74
C ALA A 17 -12.71 2.82 -7.45
N ASN A 18 -12.26 1.86 -6.64
CA ASN A 18 -12.96 1.40 -5.44
C ASN A 18 -12.29 1.81 -4.13
N SER A 19 -11.20 2.58 -4.19
CA SER A 19 -10.46 2.94 -2.98
C SER A 19 -11.07 4.11 -2.21
N ARG A 20 -11.89 4.92 -2.87
CA ARG A 20 -12.50 6.10 -2.27
C ARG A 20 -13.97 6.22 -2.67
N LYS A 21 -14.75 6.87 -1.82
CA LYS A 21 -16.13 7.19 -2.12
C LYS A 21 -16.44 8.60 -1.64
N ILE A 22 -17.45 9.23 -2.26
CA ILE A 22 -17.92 10.55 -1.89
C ILE A 22 -19.07 10.39 -0.88
N VAL A 23 -18.97 11.07 0.25
CA VAL A 23 -20.04 11.15 1.25
C VAL A 23 -20.33 12.60 1.55
N ALA A 24 -21.57 12.89 1.94
CA ALA A 24 -21.99 14.23 2.32
C ALA A 24 -22.08 14.36 3.84
N PHE A 25 -21.42 15.39 4.38
CA PHE A 25 -21.50 15.75 5.78
C PHE A 25 -21.91 17.20 5.88
N GLY A 26 -23.03 17.47 6.55
CA GLY A 26 -23.52 18.83 6.70
C GLY A 26 -23.77 19.55 5.37
N GLY A 27 -24.17 18.81 4.34
CA GLY A 27 -24.43 19.36 3.01
C GLY A 27 -23.19 19.56 2.15
N LYS A 28 -21.99 19.19 2.63
CA LYS A 28 -20.75 19.30 1.85
C LYS A 28 -20.24 17.91 1.47
N PRO A 29 -19.90 17.69 0.20
CA PRO A 29 -19.32 16.42 -0.21
C PRO A 29 -17.90 16.25 0.33
N ARG A 30 -17.55 15.03 0.75
CA ARG A 30 -16.21 14.65 1.19
C ARG A 30 -15.79 13.36 0.53
N LEU A 31 -14.52 13.27 0.16
CA LEU A 31 -13.93 12.06 -0.37
C LEU A 31 -13.27 11.29 0.77
N ILE A 32 -13.73 10.08 1.02
CA ILE A 32 -13.19 9.21 2.07
C ILE A 32 -12.79 7.85 1.47
N LYS A 33 -11.95 7.12 2.20
CA LYS A 33 -11.59 5.75 1.80
C LYS A 33 -12.84 4.86 1.87
N SER A 34 -13.01 4.00 0.87
CA SER A 34 -14.09 3.01 0.86
C SER A 34 -13.89 1.99 1.97
N LYS A 35 -14.95 1.21 2.27
CA LYS A 35 -14.83 0.14 3.25
C LYS A 35 -13.75 -0.87 2.86
N LYS A 36 -13.68 -1.24 1.58
CA LYS A 36 -12.66 -2.19 1.10
C LYS A 36 -11.25 -1.66 1.35
N ALA A 37 -11.01 -0.37 1.10
CA ALA A 37 -9.70 0.25 1.34
C ALA A 37 -9.39 0.29 2.84
N ARG A 38 -10.36 0.63 3.69
CA ARG A 38 -10.17 0.64 5.15
C ARG A 38 -9.89 -0.75 5.70
N ASP A 39 -10.61 -1.75 5.24
CA ASP A 39 -10.40 -3.14 5.65
C ASP A 39 -8.99 -3.60 5.27
N TYR A 40 -8.52 -3.22 4.09
CA TYR A 40 -7.18 -3.54 3.65
C TYR A 40 -6.12 -2.87 4.55
N VAL A 41 -6.31 -1.61 4.91
CA VAL A 41 -5.41 -0.90 5.81
C VAL A 41 -5.32 -1.62 7.15
N ASP A 42 -6.44 -2.04 7.72
CA ASP A 42 -6.47 -2.77 8.98
C ASP A 42 -5.72 -4.11 8.87
N ALA A 43 -5.96 -4.85 7.80
CA ALA A 43 -5.27 -6.12 7.55
C ALA A 43 -3.77 -5.91 7.34
N PHE A 44 -3.39 -4.85 6.64
CA PHE A 44 -2.00 -4.49 6.41
C PHE A 44 -1.27 -4.24 7.74
N LYS A 45 -1.86 -3.42 8.60
CA LYS A 45 -1.26 -3.08 9.89
C LYS A 45 -1.06 -4.29 10.79
N LYS A 46 -1.94 -5.29 10.69
CA LYS A 46 -1.81 -6.53 11.47
C LYS A 46 -0.68 -7.43 10.97
N GLN A 47 -0.39 -7.38 9.68
CA GLN A 47 0.59 -8.27 9.04
C GLN A 47 1.97 -7.64 8.92
N CYS A 48 2.04 -6.32 8.80
CA CYS A 48 3.28 -5.62 8.47
C CYS A 48 4.19 -5.50 9.68
N PRO A 49 5.45 -5.96 9.59
CA PRO A 49 6.42 -5.72 10.66
C PRO A 49 6.83 -4.25 10.67
N THR A 50 7.17 -3.74 11.84
CA THR A 50 7.67 -2.38 12.02
C THR A 50 9.19 -2.42 12.18
N LEU A 51 9.90 -1.61 11.40
CA LEU A 51 11.36 -1.48 11.59
C LEU A 51 11.64 -0.74 12.90
N ASP A 52 12.65 -1.19 13.62
CA ASP A 52 13.12 -0.51 14.84
C ASP A 52 13.63 0.90 14.51
N GLU A 53 14.33 1.03 13.40
CA GLU A 53 14.73 2.32 12.85
C GLU A 53 14.17 2.46 11.44
N LEU A 54 13.34 3.48 11.23
CA LEU A 54 12.77 3.74 9.92
C LEU A 54 13.87 4.21 8.96
N ILE A 55 13.70 3.86 7.67
CA ILE A 55 14.67 4.26 6.66
C ILE A 55 14.62 5.77 6.46
N GLU A 56 15.77 6.42 6.55
CA GLU A 56 15.88 7.88 6.34
C GLU A 56 16.34 8.19 4.93
N GLY A 57 15.96 9.35 4.42
CA GLY A 57 16.34 9.80 3.10
C GLY A 57 15.47 9.21 2.00
N ASP A 58 15.91 9.36 0.77
CA ASP A 58 15.15 8.91 -0.40
C ASP A 58 15.13 7.39 -0.49
N VAL A 59 13.98 6.84 -0.88
CA VAL A 59 13.79 5.40 -1.00
C VAL A 59 13.19 5.02 -2.35
N LYS A 60 13.49 3.77 -2.76
CA LYS A 60 12.87 3.12 -3.90
C LYS A 60 11.92 2.06 -3.37
N VAL A 61 10.69 2.05 -3.88
CA VAL A 61 9.69 1.06 -3.49
C VAL A 61 9.35 0.19 -4.68
N THR A 62 9.46 -1.12 -4.49
CA THR A 62 9.06 -2.12 -5.48
C THR A 62 7.90 -2.91 -4.92
N ILE A 63 6.78 -2.92 -5.63
CA ILE A 63 5.56 -3.61 -5.20
C ILE A 63 5.08 -4.49 -6.33
N LYS A 64 4.83 -5.76 -6.02
CA LYS A 64 4.16 -6.67 -6.93
C LYS A 64 2.85 -7.10 -6.28
N ILE A 65 1.74 -6.86 -6.97
CA ILE A 65 0.41 -7.13 -6.46
C ILE A 65 -0.21 -8.27 -7.25
N TRP A 66 -0.64 -9.33 -6.54
CA TRP A 66 -1.39 -10.44 -7.13
C TRP A 66 -2.86 -10.24 -6.83
N TYR A 67 -3.66 -10.11 -7.89
CA TYR A 67 -5.10 -9.92 -7.80
C TYR A 67 -5.85 -11.22 -8.05
N VAL A 68 -7.07 -11.29 -7.52
CA VAL A 68 -7.99 -12.41 -7.77
C VAL A 68 -8.45 -12.42 -9.23
N THR A 69 -8.67 -11.24 -9.79
CA THR A 69 -9.09 -11.06 -11.18
C THR A 69 -8.16 -10.08 -11.88
N ARG A 70 -8.15 -10.13 -13.21
CA ARG A 70 -7.38 -9.20 -14.00
C ARG A 70 -7.92 -7.78 -13.81
N ARG A 71 -7.08 -6.87 -13.33
CA ARG A 71 -7.46 -5.46 -13.09
C ARG A 71 -6.45 -4.54 -13.76
N PRO A 72 -6.92 -3.53 -14.51
CA PRO A 72 -6.02 -2.58 -15.15
C PRO A 72 -5.54 -1.46 -14.22
N ASP A 73 -6.25 -1.19 -13.12
CA ASP A 73 -5.95 -0.08 -12.21
C ASP A 73 -5.40 -0.59 -10.86
N LEU A 74 -4.11 -0.44 -10.67
CA LEU A 74 -3.43 -0.77 -9.41
C LEU A 74 -3.54 0.41 -8.46
N ASP A 75 -3.84 0.14 -7.19
CA ASP A 75 -3.86 1.18 -6.16
C ASP A 75 -2.73 0.97 -5.16
N GLU A 76 -1.53 1.31 -5.59
CA GLU A 76 -0.35 1.28 -4.73
C GLU A 76 -0.36 2.39 -3.68
N SER A 77 -1.17 3.42 -3.86
CA SER A 77 -1.20 4.54 -2.91
C SER A 77 -1.62 4.11 -1.52
N VAL A 78 -2.55 3.17 -1.41
CA VAL A 78 -2.97 2.63 -0.11
C VAL A 78 -1.80 1.93 0.57
N ILE A 79 -1.01 1.18 -0.19
CA ILE A 79 0.17 0.47 0.33
C ILE A 79 1.23 1.47 0.77
N LEU A 80 1.50 2.50 -0.04
CA LEU A 80 2.48 3.52 0.31
C LEU A 80 2.09 4.28 1.58
N ASP A 81 0.82 4.62 1.71
CA ASP A 81 0.31 5.26 2.92
C ASP A 81 0.47 4.36 4.15
N CYS A 82 0.21 3.07 3.98
CA CYS A 82 0.33 2.11 5.08
C CYS A 82 1.79 1.92 5.52
N LEU A 83 2.76 2.07 4.62
CA LEU A 83 4.17 1.90 4.95
C LEU A 83 4.73 3.03 5.82
N GLU A 84 4.05 4.18 5.86
CA GLU A 84 4.46 5.27 6.75
C GLU A 84 4.39 4.81 8.21
N GLY A 85 5.48 4.96 8.93
CA GLY A 85 5.59 4.49 10.31
C GLY A 85 6.06 3.04 10.45
N PHE A 86 6.08 2.26 9.36
CA PHE A 86 6.59 0.88 9.36
C PHE A 86 7.95 0.76 8.68
N ALA A 87 8.13 1.40 7.54
CA ALA A 87 9.37 1.33 6.77
C ALA A 87 10.05 2.70 6.66
N TYR A 88 9.29 3.77 6.52
CA TYR A 88 9.79 5.14 6.42
C TYR A 88 8.83 6.09 7.13
N LYS A 89 9.26 7.35 7.36
CA LYS A 89 8.46 8.33 8.07
C LYS A 89 7.39 8.98 7.20
N ASN A 90 7.70 9.22 5.94
CA ASN A 90 6.83 10.00 5.07
C ASN A 90 6.95 9.51 3.63
N ASP A 91 5.82 9.44 2.92
CA ASP A 91 5.79 9.01 1.54
C ASP A 91 6.53 9.96 0.58
N ARG A 92 6.86 11.17 1.03
CA ARG A 92 7.71 12.10 0.28
C ARG A 92 9.11 11.54 0.06
N GLN A 93 9.53 10.57 0.86
CA GLN A 93 10.82 9.90 0.71
C GLN A 93 10.85 9.00 -0.52
N VAL A 94 9.68 8.61 -1.05
CA VAL A 94 9.58 7.73 -2.21
C VAL A 94 9.89 8.51 -3.46
N LYS A 95 11.08 8.28 -4.03
CA LYS A 95 11.54 8.95 -5.26
C LYS A 95 11.46 8.04 -6.47
N GLU A 96 11.38 6.74 -6.26
CA GLU A 96 11.30 5.77 -7.34
C GLU A 96 10.31 4.68 -6.96
N LYS A 97 9.38 4.36 -7.86
CA LYS A 97 8.38 3.31 -7.67
C LYS A 97 8.41 2.34 -8.83
N HIS A 98 8.36 1.06 -8.53
CA HIS A 98 8.22 0.01 -9.51
C HIS A 98 7.02 -0.84 -9.11
N ILE A 99 5.94 -0.77 -9.88
CA ILE A 99 4.68 -1.45 -9.56
C ILE A 99 4.42 -2.51 -10.62
N TYR A 100 4.23 -3.75 -10.16
CA TYR A 100 3.98 -4.89 -11.03
C TYR A 100 2.62 -5.50 -10.72
N HIS A 101 1.97 -6.01 -11.73
CA HIS A 101 0.66 -6.62 -11.64
C HIS A 101 0.74 -8.10 -12.01
N ALA A 102 0.11 -8.95 -11.20
CA ALA A 102 0.05 -10.39 -11.42
C ALA A 102 -1.34 -10.91 -11.04
N LEU A 103 -1.57 -12.18 -11.28
CA LEU A 103 -2.85 -12.82 -11.04
C LEU A 103 -2.63 -14.08 -10.17
N ASP A 104 -3.37 -14.16 -9.06
CA ASP A 104 -3.43 -15.37 -8.24
C ASP A 104 -4.80 -15.43 -7.59
N LYS A 105 -5.67 -16.24 -8.15
CA LYS A 105 -7.05 -16.35 -7.70
C LYS A 105 -7.20 -16.96 -6.30
N GLU A 106 -6.25 -17.79 -5.91
CA GLU A 106 -6.32 -18.52 -4.64
C GLU A 106 -5.70 -17.74 -3.49
N ASN A 107 -4.69 -16.92 -3.77
CA ASN A 107 -3.93 -16.27 -2.72
C ASN A 107 -3.50 -14.86 -3.13
N PRO A 108 -4.45 -13.92 -3.22
CA PRO A 108 -4.10 -12.55 -3.55
C PRO A 108 -3.19 -11.96 -2.48
N ARG A 109 -2.17 -11.22 -2.90
CA ARG A 109 -1.18 -10.67 -1.98
C ARG A 109 -0.38 -9.56 -2.65
N ALA A 110 0.42 -8.87 -1.84
CA ALA A 110 1.40 -7.91 -2.33
C ALA A 110 2.75 -8.20 -1.70
N THR A 111 3.80 -8.29 -2.51
CA THR A 111 5.17 -8.29 -2.02
C THR A 111 5.71 -6.88 -2.12
N ILE A 112 6.36 -6.43 -1.06
CA ILE A 112 6.80 -5.04 -0.90
C ILE A 112 8.28 -5.03 -0.54
N LYS A 113 9.05 -4.23 -1.27
CA LYS A 113 10.46 -4.01 -0.97
C LYS A 113 10.73 -2.52 -0.98
N VAL A 114 11.28 -2.02 0.11
CA VAL A 114 11.67 -0.61 0.26
C VAL A 114 13.18 -0.57 0.45
N GLU A 115 13.85 0.18 -0.41
CA GLU A 115 15.31 0.27 -0.40
C GLU A 115 15.74 1.73 -0.33
N LYS A 116 16.77 2.00 0.48
CA LYS A 116 17.38 3.32 0.49
C LYS A 116 18.17 3.55 -0.80
N ILE A 117 17.96 4.70 -1.40
CA ILE A 117 18.69 5.09 -2.62
C ILE A 117 20.06 5.69 -2.25
#